data_5e0104654f3faad484fa8b42f87c302b
#
_entry.id   5e0104654f3faad484fa8b42f87c302b
#
_cell.length_a   1.000
_cell.length_b   1.000
_cell.length_c   1.000
_cell.angle_alpha   90.00
_cell.angle_beta   90.00
_cell.angle_gamma   90.00
#
_symmetry.space_group_name_H-M   'P 1'
#
loop_
_entity.id
_entity.type
_entity.pdbx_description
1 polymer ?
#
loop_
_entity_poly.entity_id
_entity_poly.type
_entity_poly.pdbx_seq_one_letter_code
_entity_poly.pdbx_strand_id
1 'polypeptide(L)'
;ASLKYNGQQDLLTAMQEKRYFITGQSELSSGALVKTEPAPTDFVLVAAGNLPDIQHIHPALRSRIRGSGYEVYMEDSMDDTDANRDKLVQFVAQEIKRDSKIPHFTKEAVLELIEETKRMAGRKSQITMNLREVGGLLRAAGDVAKEEGQKYVLPEHVKKGKKLFASVEHQLSHKIAERRKDYQIFTTKGWEVGRVNGLAVLGESLVGLMLPIVAEVTPSSSKSEGKVIATGKLGQIAKEAVDNVSAILKKYESKDLSQKDIHI
;
A
#
# COMPACT_ATOMS: atom_id res chain seq x y z
N ALA A 1 -11.04 0.46 -14.36
CA ALA A 1 -11.46 -0.82 -14.95
C ALA A 1 -10.43 -1.19 -16.02
N SER A 2 -9.72 -2.29 -15.85
CA SER A 2 -8.77 -2.77 -16.86
C SER A 2 -9.53 -3.13 -18.15
N LEU A 3 -9.03 -2.66 -19.28
CA LEU A 3 -9.58 -3.02 -20.58
C LEU A 3 -9.44 -4.54 -20.75
N LYS A 4 -10.54 -5.25 -20.98
CA LYS A 4 -10.50 -6.69 -21.22
C LYS A 4 -9.63 -6.99 -22.44
N TYR A 5 -9.07 -8.20 -22.53
CA TYR A 5 -8.17 -8.61 -23.60
C TYR A 5 -8.71 -8.31 -25.00
N ASN A 6 -9.99 -8.62 -25.27
CA ASN A 6 -10.64 -8.32 -26.56
C ASN A 6 -10.67 -6.80 -26.84
N GLY A 7 -11.00 -5.97 -25.85
CA GLY A 7 -10.98 -4.52 -26.04
C GLY A 7 -9.58 -3.95 -26.27
N GLN A 8 -8.53 -4.62 -25.79
CA GLN A 8 -7.16 -4.23 -26.12
C GLN A 8 -6.79 -4.58 -27.58
N GLN A 9 -7.30 -5.68 -28.09
CA GLN A 9 -7.14 -6.05 -29.51
C GLN A 9 -7.92 -5.10 -30.42
N ASP A 10 -9.15 -4.76 -30.05
CA ASP A 10 -9.95 -3.79 -30.78
C ASP A 10 -9.27 -2.43 -30.85
N LEU A 11 -8.70 -1.97 -29.73
CA LEU A 11 -7.94 -0.72 -29.65
C LEU A 11 -6.68 -0.80 -30.54
N LEU A 12 -5.96 -1.93 -30.52
CA LEU A 12 -4.80 -2.14 -31.38
C LEU A 12 -5.16 -2.06 -32.86
N THR A 13 -6.26 -2.70 -33.27
CA THR A 13 -6.79 -2.66 -34.64
C THR A 13 -7.16 -1.23 -35.02
N ALA A 14 -7.88 -0.53 -34.18
CA ALA A 14 -8.28 0.86 -34.41
C ALA A 14 -7.06 1.79 -34.61
N MET A 15 -6.00 1.60 -33.81
CA MET A 15 -4.77 2.38 -33.92
C MET A 15 -3.97 2.04 -35.18
N GLN A 16 -3.99 0.78 -35.64
CA GLN A 16 -3.24 0.31 -36.83
C GLN A 16 -3.91 0.69 -38.15
N GLU A 17 -5.23 0.44 -38.22
CA GLU A 17 -5.99 0.61 -39.45
C GLU A 17 -6.58 2.01 -39.60
N LYS A 18 -6.51 2.85 -38.57
CA LYS A 18 -7.14 4.18 -38.49
C LYS A 18 -8.65 4.15 -38.78
N ARG A 19 -9.28 2.99 -38.64
CA ARG A 19 -10.70 2.74 -38.82
C ARG A 19 -11.13 1.53 -38.00
N TYR A 20 -12.35 1.54 -37.53
CA TYR A 20 -12.88 0.45 -36.71
C TYR A 20 -14.33 0.15 -37.07
N PHE A 21 -14.67 -1.16 -37.12
CA PHE A 21 -16.02 -1.67 -37.39
C PHE A 21 -16.64 -2.13 -36.07
N ILE A 22 -17.89 -1.80 -35.86
CA ILE A 22 -18.65 -2.42 -34.77
C ILE A 22 -19.36 -3.64 -35.36
N THR A 23 -19.09 -4.79 -34.74
CA THR A 23 -19.82 -6.03 -35.06
C THR A 23 -20.85 -6.29 -33.99
N GLY A 24 -22.11 -6.46 -34.39
CA GLY A 24 -23.22 -6.82 -33.52
C GLY A 24 -24.00 -7.99 -34.08
N GLN A 25 -24.66 -8.77 -33.22
CA GLN A 25 -25.69 -9.71 -33.64
C GLN A 25 -27.00 -8.94 -33.78
N SER A 26 -27.64 -9.05 -34.93
CA SER A 26 -28.99 -8.51 -35.11
C SER A 26 -29.99 -9.45 -34.46
N GLU A 27 -30.73 -8.98 -33.48
CA GLU A 27 -31.83 -9.72 -32.89
C GLU A 27 -32.96 -10.03 -33.90
N LEU A 28 -33.02 -9.29 -35.00
CA LEU A 28 -34.04 -9.40 -36.04
C LEU A 28 -33.70 -10.35 -37.17
N SER A 29 -32.49 -10.87 -37.26
CA SER A 29 -32.10 -11.80 -38.31
C SER A 29 -31.30 -12.96 -37.72
N SER A 30 -31.97 -14.03 -37.28
CA SER A 30 -31.43 -15.41 -37.02
C SER A 30 -29.92 -15.51 -36.74
N GLY A 31 -29.32 -14.55 -35.99
CA GLY A 31 -27.91 -14.60 -35.58
C GLY A 31 -26.91 -14.11 -36.64
N ALA A 32 -27.32 -13.45 -37.73
CA ALA A 32 -26.41 -12.89 -38.70
C ALA A 32 -25.56 -11.77 -38.07
N LEU A 33 -24.24 -11.87 -38.23
CA LEU A 33 -23.27 -10.84 -37.85
C LEU A 33 -23.44 -9.63 -38.80
N VAL A 34 -23.92 -8.53 -38.25
CA VAL A 34 -23.98 -7.23 -38.95
C VAL A 34 -22.72 -6.47 -38.61
N LYS A 35 -22.01 -6.00 -39.63
CA LYS A 35 -20.89 -5.05 -39.49
C LYS A 35 -21.38 -3.66 -39.89
N THR A 36 -21.05 -2.68 -39.07
CA THR A 36 -21.26 -1.26 -39.44
C THR A 36 -20.27 -0.83 -40.51
N GLU A 37 -20.53 0.27 -41.19
CA GLU A 37 -19.50 0.96 -41.97
C GLU A 37 -18.32 1.34 -41.08
N PRO A 38 -17.08 1.34 -41.61
CA PRO A 38 -15.88 1.64 -40.81
C PRO A 38 -15.89 3.11 -40.37
N ALA A 39 -15.90 3.32 -39.07
CA ALA A 39 -15.71 4.65 -38.49
C ALA A 39 -14.22 5.04 -38.49
N PRO A 40 -13.84 6.26 -38.89
CA PRO A 40 -12.47 6.72 -38.79
C PRO A 40 -12.03 6.81 -37.32
N THR A 41 -10.81 6.34 -37.00
CA THR A 41 -10.24 6.31 -35.66
C THR A 41 -8.89 7.03 -35.61
N ASP A 42 -8.89 8.30 -36.03
CA ASP A 42 -7.71 9.16 -35.88
C ASP A 42 -7.81 9.89 -34.53
N PHE A 43 -7.10 9.38 -33.53
CA PHE A 43 -7.15 9.89 -32.16
C PHE A 43 -5.78 9.82 -31.47
N VAL A 44 -5.58 10.66 -30.46
CA VAL A 44 -4.45 10.58 -29.55
C VAL A 44 -4.86 9.70 -28.35
N LEU A 45 -4.09 8.63 -28.12
CA LEU A 45 -4.31 7.76 -26.98
C LEU A 45 -3.54 8.26 -25.75
N VAL A 46 -4.27 8.56 -24.68
CA VAL A 46 -3.71 8.79 -23.34
C VAL A 46 -4.26 7.71 -22.40
N ALA A 47 -3.38 6.87 -21.89
CA ALA A 47 -3.75 5.80 -20.97
C ALA A 47 -3.11 6.04 -19.59
N ALA A 48 -3.82 5.72 -18.54
CA ALA A 48 -3.32 5.74 -17.16
C ALA A 48 -3.69 4.43 -16.45
N GLY A 49 -2.81 3.95 -15.60
CA GLY A 49 -3.00 2.72 -14.85
C GLY A 49 -1.96 2.58 -13.76
N ASN A 50 -2.09 1.53 -12.96
CA ASN A 50 -1.12 1.22 -11.91
C ASN A 50 0.01 0.33 -12.45
N LEU A 51 1.16 0.37 -11.78
CA LEU A 51 2.33 -0.41 -12.20
C LEU A 51 2.04 -1.92 -12.34
N PRO A 52 1.29 -2.59 -11.44
CA PRO A 52 0.93 -3.99 -11.62
C PRO A 52 0.08 -4.27 -12.88
N ASP A 53 -0.70 -3.30 -13.33
CA ASP A 53 -1.57 -3.45 -14.52
C ASP A 53 -0.77 -3.55 -15.82
N ILE A 54 0.48 -3.09 -15.82
CA ILE A 54 1.38 -3.15 -16.99
C ILE A 54 1.58 -4.60 -17.47
N GLN A 55 1.60 -5.56 -16.53
CA GLN A 55 1.76 -6.98 -16.85
C GLN A 55 0.53 -7.56 -17.59
N HIS A 56 -0.62 -6.90 -17.48
CA HIS A 56 -1.88 -7.31 -18.10
C HIS A 56 -2.14 -6.61 -19.45
N ILE A 57 -1.22 -5.73 -19.87
CA ILE A 57 -1.32 -5.08 -21.18
C ILE A 57 -0.88 -6.09 -22.24
N HIS A 58 -1.70 -6.22 -23.30
CA HIS A 58 -1.34 -7.07 -24.46
C HIS A 58 0.02 -6.64 -25.04
N PRO A 59 0.98 -7.56 -25.23
CA PRO A 59 2.35 -7.21 -25.62
C PRO A 59 2.42 -6.37 -26.90
N ALA A 60 1.59 -6.68 -27.92
CA ALA A 60 1.54 -5.93 -29.16
C ALA A 60 1.03 -4.50 -28.96
N LEU A 61 0.01 -4.30 -28.09
CA LEU A 61 -0.50 -2.96 -27.77
C LEU A 61 0.56 -2.13 -27.05
N ARG A 62 1.24 -2.72 -26.06
CA ARG A 62 2.34 -2.06 -25.35
C ARG A 62 3.49 -1.69 -26.27
N SER A 63 3.89 -2.62 -27.17
CA SER A 63 4.92 -2.35 -28.18
C SER A 63 4.53 -1.18 -29.08
N ARG A 64 3.26 -1.10 -29.48
CA ARG A 64 2.74 0.00 -30.32
C ARG A 64 2.76 1.33 -29.61
N ILE A 65 2.31 1.36 -28.33
CA ILE A 65 2.35 2.57 -27.51
C ILE A 65 3.79 3.07 -27.36
N ARG A 66 4.75 2.18 -27.05
CA ARG A 66 6.16 2.54 -26.88
C ARG A 66 6.82 2.98 -28.19
N GLY A 67 6.43 2.39 -29.30
CA GLY A 67 6.99 2.74 -30.60
C GLY A 67 6.53 4.08 -31.17
N SER A 68 5.38 4.61 -30.71
CA SER A 68 4.77 5.83 -31.24
C SER A 68 4.50 6.89 -30.16
N GLY A 69 4.84 6.62 -28.90
CA GLY A 69 4.52 7.48 -27.78
C GLY A 69 5.51 7.35 -26.63
N TYR A 70 5.09 7.77 -25.43
CA TYR A 70 5.90 7.82 -24.23
C TYR A 70 5.24 7.04 -23.11
N GLU A 71 6.04 6.26 -22.36
CA GLU A 71 5.64 5.74 -21.05
C GLU A 71 6.18 6.70 -19.98
N VAL A 72 5.30 7.26 -19.16
CA VAL A 72 5.65 8.21 -18.09
C VAL A 72 5.35 7.55 -16.76
N TYR A 73 6.39 7.41 -15.93
CA TYR A 73 6.22 7.00 -14.54
C TYR A 73 5.77 8.20 -13.71
N MET A 74 4.70 8.03 -12.96
CA MET A 74 4.18 9.05 -12.05
C MET A 74 4.74 8.80 -10.65
N GLU A 75 5.43 9.79 -10.10
CA GLU A 75 5.97 9.72 -8.75
C GLU A 75 4.86 9.61 -7.70
N ASP A 76 5.09 8.85 -6.64
CA ASP A 76 4.19 8.65 -5.50
C ASP A 76 4.41 9.66 -4.37
N SER A 77 5.52 10.39 -4.43
CA SER A 77 5.92 11.38 -3.44
C SER A 77 6.65 12.56 -4.09
N MET A 78 6.74 13.67 -3.38
CA MET A 78 7.47 14.87 -3.76
C MET A 78 8.25 15.43 -2.58
N ASP A 79 9.31 16.20 -2.84
CA ASP A 79 10.13 16.82 -1.80
C ASP A 79 9.31 17.75 -0.90
N ASP A 80 9.58 17.70 0.41
CA ASP A 80 8.97 18.57 1.40
C ASP A 80 9.61 19.98 1.35
N THR A 81 9.21 20.75 0.36
CA THR A 81 9.60 22.15 0.16
C THR A 81 8.41 23.07 0.39
N ASP A 82 8.65 24.35 0.69
CA ASP A 82 7.58 25.32 0.88
C ASP A 82 6.69 25.43 -0.39
N ALA A 83 7.31 25.44 -1.58
CA ALA A 83 6.55 25.45 -2.84
C ALA A 83 5.64 24.23 -3.02
N ASN A 84 6.07 23.06 -2.57
CA ASN A 84 5.24 21.85 -2.65
C ASN A 84 4.19 21.79 -1.55
N ARG A 85 4.46 22.34 -0.37
CA ARG A 85 3.44 22.54 0.67
C ARG A 85 2.35 23.48 0.20
N ASP A 86 2.70 24.58 -0.50
CA ASP A 86 1.73 25.50 -1.08
C ASP A 86 0.82 24.81 -2.11
N LYS A 87 1.36 23.92 -2.95
CA LYS A 87 0.55 23.09 -3.86
C LYS A 87 -0.43 22.20 -3.10
N LEU A 88 0.01 21.63 -1.98
CA LEU A 88 -0.87 20.82 -1.14
C LEU A 88 -1.98 21.68 -0.51
N VAL A 89 -1.67 22.87 -0.03
CA VAL A 89 -2.67 23.84 0.47
C VAL A 89 -3.69 24.19 -0.62
N GLN A 90 -3.22 24.42 -1.85
CA GLN A 90 -4.10 24.66 -3.01
C GLN A 90 -5.01 23.45 -3.29
N PHE A 91 -4.46 22.23 -3.22
CA PHE A 91 -5.24 21.00 -3.35
C PHE A 91 -6.33 20.91 -2.27
N VAL A 92 -6.00 21.18 -1.01
CA VAL A 92 -6.98 21.21 0.10
C VAL A 92 -8.10 22.19 -0.19
N ALA A 93 -7.78 23.42 -0.61
CA ALA A 93 -8.76 24.43 -0.95
C ALA A 93 -9.65 24.02 -2.12
N GLN A 94 -9.09 23.36 -3.15
CA GLN A 94 -9.83 22.85 -4.29
C GLN A 94 -10.79 21.72 -3.90
N GLU A 95 -10.35 20.78 -3.06
CA GLU A 95 -11.21 19.67 -2.58
C GLU A 95 -12.37 20.19 -1.74
N ILE A 96 -12.13 21.15 -0.83
CA ILE A 96 -13.18 21.78 -0.03
C ILE A 96 -14.19 22.48 -0.95
N LYS A 97 -13.71 23.23 -1.93
CA LYS A 97 -14.58 23.93 -2.90
C LYS A 97 -15.40 22.95 -3.76
N ARG A 98 -14.77 21.85 -4.20
CA ARG A 98 -15.41 20.84 -5.06
C ARG A 98 -16.48 20.05 -4.33
N ASP A 99 -16.19 19.62 -3.09
CA ASP A 99 -17.11 18.83 -2.28
C ASP A 99 -18.24 19.69 -1.70
N SER A 100 -17.99 20.97 -1.42
CA SER A 100 -18.91 21.96 -0.83
C SER A 100 -19.53 21.58 0.52
N LYS A 101 -19.30 20.38 0.99
CA LYS A 101 -19.80 19.87 2.29
C LYS A 101 -18.72 19.83 3.36
N ILE A 102 -17.46 19.92 2.99
CA ILE A 102 -16.33 19.89 3.93
C ILE A 102 -16.17 21.28 4.55
N PRO A 103 -16.18 21.43 5.90
CA PRO A 103 -15.90 22.71 6.54
C PRO A 103 -14.47 23.19 6.23
N HIS A 104 -14.26 24.49 6.26
CA HIS A 104 -12.93 25.06 6.07
C HIS A 104 -11.98 24.64 7.20
N PHE A 105 -10.73 24.40 6.86
CA PHE A 105 -9.67 24.03 7.78
C PHE A 105 -9.02 25.29 8.38
N THR A 106 -8.69 25.24 9.66
CA THR A 106 -7.80 26.25 10.26
C THR A 106 -6.36 26.03 9.76
N LYS A 107 -5.52 27.06 9.88
CA LYS A 107 -4.11 26.97 9.52
C LYS A 107 -3.40 25.79 10.23
N GLU A 108 -3.69 25.64 11.51
CA GLU A 108 -3.11 24.58 12.35
C GLU A 108 -3.58 23.18 11.90
N ALA A 109 -4.84 23.06 11.46
CA ALA A 109 -5.36 21.81 10.89
C ALA A 109 -4.69 21.45 9.56
N VAL A 110 -4.41 22.44 8.72
CA VAL A 110 -3.65 22.23 7.48
C VAL A 110 -2.22 21.81 7.78
N LEU A 111 -1.57 22.39 8.79
CA LEU A 111 -0.22 21.96 9.21
C LEU A 111 -0.24 20.52 9.73
N GLU A 112 -1.22 20.12 10.53
CA GLU A 112 -1.37 18.72 10.96
C GLU A 112 -1.60 17.78 9.77
N LEU A 113 -2.38 18.21 8.77
CA LEU A 113 -2.57 17.45 7.54
C LEU A 113 -1.25 17.27 6.77
N ILE A 114 -0.42 18.32 6.66
CA ILE A 114 0.90 18.24 6.04
C ILE A 114 1.77 17.20 6.76
N GLU A 115 1.78 17.19 8.09
CA GLU A 115 2.50 16.17 8.85
C GLU A 115 1.98 14.74 8.59
N GLU A 116 0.67 14.56 8.42
CA GLU A 116 0.11 13.26 8.02
C GLU A 116 0.54 12.86 6.59
N THR A 117 0.59 13.81 5.66
CA THR A 117 1.05 13.50 4.29
C THR A 117 2.52 13.09 4.25
N LYS A 118 3.37 13.60 5.15
CA LYS A 118 4.76 13.14 5.32
C LYS A 118 4.80 11.71 5.87
N ARG A 119 3.94 11.39 6.85
CA ARG A 119 3.84 10.02 7.38
C ARG A 119 3.37 9.03 6.31
N MET A 120 2.40 9.44 5.48
CA MET A 120 1.91 8.63 4.35
C MET A 120 2.99 8.38 3.29
N ALA A 121 3.90 9.33 3.07
CA ALA A 121 5.01 9.16 2.13
C ALA A 121 6.00 8.07 2.57
N GLY A 122 6.12 7.81 3.88
CA GLY A 122 7.02 6.78 4.42
C GLY A 122 8.51 7.03 4.15
N ARG A 123 8.87 8.20 3.64
CA ARG A 123 10.24 8.60 3.29
C ARG A 123 10.60 9.92 3.97
N LYS A 124 11.84 10.03 4.41
CA LYS A 124 12.33 11.25 5.04
C LYS A 124 12.27 12.43 4.06
N SER A 125 11.78 13.58 4.52
CA SER A 125 11.67 14.81 3.75
C SER A 125 10.85 14.72 2.46
N GLN A 126 9.84 13.82 2.45
CA GLN A 126 8.91 13.65 1.34
C GLN A 126 7.46 13.87 1.79
N ILE A 127 6.63 14.29 0.86
CA ILE A 127 5.17 14.44 0.98
C ILE A 127 4.53 13.48 -0.01
N THR A 128 3.48 12.77 0.38
CA THR A 128 2.76 11.85 -0.52
C THR A 128 2.06 12.59 -1.65
N MET A 129 2.08 12.01 -2.84
CA MET A 129 1.27 12.41 -3.98
C MET A 129 0.03 11.51 -4.16
N ASN A 130 -0.25 10.61 -3.22
CA ASN A 130 -1.49 9.87 -3.20
C ASN A 130 -2.66 10.75 -2.77
N LEU A 131 -3.03 11.68 -3.63
CA LEU A 131 -4.05 12.70 -3.37
C LEU A 131 -5.44 12.10 -3.09
N ARG A 132 -5.69 10.85 -3.50
CA ARG A 132 -6.93 10.13 -3.17
C ARG A 132 -7.04 9.88 -1.67
N GLU A 133 -5.96 9.41 -1.04
CA GLU A 133 -5.91 9.17 0.40
C GLU A 133 -5.97 10.48 1.19
N VAL A 134 -5.24 11.49 0.74
CA VAL A 134 -5.29 12.83 1.35
C VAL A 134 -6.71 13.38 1.30
N GLY A 135 -7.40 13.28 0.15
CA GLY A 135 -8.80 13.68 0.01
C GLY A 135 -9.76 12.86 0.88
N GLY A 136 -9.47 11.58 1.09
CA GLY A 136 -10.20 10.73 2.03
C GLY A 136 -10.08 11.21 3.47
N LEU A 137 -8.85 11.54 3.89
CA LEU A 137 -8.60 12.09 5.23
C LEU A 137 -9.26 13.47 5.42
N LEU A 138 -9.25 14.33 4.38
CA LEU A 138 -9.95 15.62 4.41
C LEU A 138 -11.43 15.46 4.71
N ARG A 139 -12.10 14.54 3.97
CA ARG A 139 -13.52 14.24 4.18
C ARG A 139 -13.80 13.70 5.56
N ALA A 140 -13.02 12.72 6.01
CA ALA A 140 -13.17 12.15 7.34
C ALA A 140 -13.00 13.19 8.47
N ALA A 141 -12.00 14.09 8.35
CA ALA A 141 -11.81 15.18 9.29
C ALA A 141 -12.96 16.20 9.26
N GLY A 142 -13.49 16.47 8.06
CA GLY A 142 -14.66 17.34 7.88
C GLY A 142 -15.93 16.74 8.50
N ASP A 143 -16.14 15.45 8.37
CA ASP A 143 -17.29 14.76 8.95
C ASP A 143 -17.22 14.78 10.48
N VAL A 144 -16.06 14.51 11.08
CA VAL A 144 -15.85 14.64 12.53
C VAL A 144 -16.16 16.06 13.01
N ALA A 145 -15.67 17.09 12.32
CA ALA A 145 -15.93 18.47 12.70
C ALA A 145 -17.43 18.81 12.68
N LYS A 146 -18.19 18.29 11.71
CA LYS A 146 -19.64 18.46 11.61
C LYS A 146 -20.36 17.73 12.75
N GLU A 147 -20.00 16.49 13.04
CA GLU A 147 -20.59 15.70 14.13
C GLU A 147 -20.40 16.40 15.48
N GLU A 148 -19.26 17.10 15.65
CA GLU A 148 -18.96 17.89 16.85
C GLU A 148 -19.54 19.32 16.80
N GLY A 149 -20.33 19.65 15.79
CA GLY A 149 -20.96 20.97 15.61
C GLY A 149 -19.99 22.12 15.37
N GLN A 150 -18.77 21.82 14.90
CA GLN A 150 -17.73 22.82 14.70
C GLN A 150 -17.84 23.48 13.31
N LYS A 151 -17.64 24.79 13.27
CA LYS A 151 -17.65 25.57 12.01
C LYS A 151 -16.41 25.34 11.15
N TYR A 152 -15.29 25.02 11.79
CA TYR A 152 -13.98 24.82 11.18
C TYR A 152 -13.37 23.48 11.58
N VAL A 153 -12.59 22.89 10.69
CA VAL A 153 -11.79 21.71 11.03
C VAL A 153 -10.55 22.15 11.81
N LEU A 154 -10.39 21.57 13.00
CA LEU A 154 -9.27 21.77 13.91
C LEU A 154 -8.26 20.61 13.82
N PRO A 155 -7.02 20.72 14.31
CA PRO A 155 -6.02 19.65 14.29
C PRO A 155 -6.51 18.33 14.91
N GLU A 156 -7.31 18.41 15.96
CA GLU A 156 -7.89 17.24 16.63
C GLU A 156 -8.86 16.47 15.73
N HIS A 157 -9.61 17.16 14.84
CA HIS A 157 -10.48 16.52 13.87
C HIS A 157 -9.68 15.76 12.81
N VAL A 158 -8.52 16.27 12.42
CA VAL A 158 -7.60 15.55 11.52
C VAL A 158 -7.12 14.25 12.17
N LYS A 159 -6.72 14.31 13.45
CA LYS A 159 -6.29 13.12 14.22
C LYS A 159 -7.40 12.09 14.40
N LYS A 160 -8.63 12.55 14.68
CA LYS A 160 -9.81 11.67 14.78
C LYS A 160 -10.18 11.10 13.42
N GLY A 161 -10.21 11.95 12.39
CA GLY A 161 -10.50 11.57 11.00
C GLY A 161 -9.54 10.50 10.48
N LYS A 162 -8.24 10.59 10.81
CA LYS A 162 -7.26 9.56 10.50
C LYS A 162 -7.66 8.17 11.03
N LYS A 163 -8.20 8.08 12.24
CA LYS A 163 -8.66 6.81 12.82
C LYS A 163 -9.88 6.26 12.07
N LEU A 164 -10.81 7.13 11.66
CA LEU A 164 -11.99 6.75 10.89
C LEU A 164 -11.64 6.33 9.46
N PHE A 165 -10.68 7.00 8.86
CA PHE A 165 -10.22 6.73 7.49
C PHE A 165 -9.27 5.52 7.41
N ALA A 166 -8.83 4.98 8.56
CA ALA A 166 -7.95 3.82 8.60
C ALA A 166 -8.54 2.63 7.85
N SER A 167 -7.72 1.95 7.04
CA SER A 167 -8.14 0.75 6.33
C SER A 167 -8.62 -0.35 7.28
N VAL A 168 -9.43 -1.29 6.77
CA VAL A 168 -9.93 -2.40 7.58
C VAL A 168 -8.78 -3.24 8.16
N GLU A 169 -7.71 -3.41 7.40
CA GLU A 169 -6.51 -4.11 7.82
C GLU A 169 -5.85 -3.38 9.02
N HIS A 170 -5.80 -2.06 8.96
CA HIS A 170 -5.26 -1.24 10.05
C HIS A 170 -6.13 -1.32 11.31
N GLN A 171 -7.45 -1.25 11.14
CA GLN A 171 -8.40 -1.42 12.25
C GLN A 171 -8.31 -2.83 12.87
N LEU A 172 -8.16 -3.86 12.03
CA LEU A 172 -8.02 -5.25 12.47
C LEU A 172 -6.73 -5.45 13.26
N SER A 173 -5.60 -4.91 12.76
CA SER A 173 -4.32 -5.02 13.48
C SER A 173 -4.35 -4.32 14.83
N HIS A 174 -5.04 -3.18 14.92
CA HIS A 174 -5.23 -2.49 16.18
C HIS A 174 -6.04 -3.34 17.19
N LYS A 175 -7.12 -3.96 16.73
CA LYS A 175 -7.92 -4.89 17.55
C LYS A 175 -7.13 -6.13 17.97
N ILE A 176 -6.30 -6.67 17.08
CA ILE A 176 -5.42 -7.81 17.42
C ILE A 176 -4.41 -7.38 18.47
N ALA A 177 -3.81 -6.21 18.34
CA ALA A 177 -2.85 -5.68 19.33
C ALA A 177 -3.52 -5.45 20.70
N GLU A 178 -4.73 -4.91 20.73
CA GLU A 178 -5.50 -4.74 21.97
C GLU A 178 -5.80 -6.08 22.66
N ARG A 179 -6.32 -7.05 21.92
CA ARG A 179 -6.59 -8.39 22.46
C ARG A 179 -5.35 -9.08 23.01
N ARG A 180 -4.19 -8.87 22.35
CA ARG A 180 -2.91 -9.46 22.80
C ARG A 180 -2.38 -8.83 24.07
N LYS A 181 -2.72 -7.58 24.38
CA LYS A 181 -2.37 -6.94 25.67
C LYS A 181 -2.93 -7.71 26.86
N ASP A 182 -4.09 -8.34 26.70
CA ASP A 182 -4.75 -9.11 27.75
C ASP A 182 -3.96 -10.36 28.15
N TYR A 183 -3.11 -10.87 27.26
CA TYR A 183 -2.27 -12.06 27.51
C TYR A 183 -0.86 -11.71 28.04
N GLN A 184 -0.56 -10.44 28.31
CA GLN A 184 0.73 -9.96 28.83
C GLN A 184 1.97 -10.44 28.03
N ILE A 185 1.80 -10.70 26.73
CA ILE A 185 2.85 -11.25 25.88
C ILE A 185 3.94 -10.21 25.55
N PHE A 186 3.62 -8.91 25.70
CA PHE A 186 4.52 -7.83 25.31
C PHE A 186 5.11 -7.12 26.52
N THR A 187 6.43 -7.13 26.63
CA THR A 187 7.16 -6.34 27.62
C THR A 187 7.71 -5.10 26.92
N THR A 188 7.25 -3.91 27.34
CA THR A 188 7.67 -2.63 26.76
C THR A 188 8.73 -1.89 27.58
N LYS A 189 9.08 -2.42 28.74
CA LYS A 189 10.07 -1.85 29.66
C LYS A 189 10.99 -2.93 30.19
N GLY A 190 12.27 -2.58 30.40
CA GLY A 190 13.28 -3.49 30.94
C GLY A 190 13.90 -4.40 29.86
N TRP A 191 14.70 -5.38 30.33
CA TRP A 191 15.41 -6.36 29.52
C TRP A 191 15.05 -7.76 30.01
N GLU A 192 14.83 -8.65 29.07
CA GLU A 192 14.54 -10.06 29.36
C GLU A 192 15.42 -10.91 28.45
N VAL A 193 16.15 -11.86 29.04
CA VAL A 193 17.00 -12.77 28.29
C VAL A 193 16.13 -13.78 27.54
N GLY A 194 16.42 -13.99 26.27
CA GLY A 194 15.68 -14.95 25.45
C GLY A 194 14.35 -14.40 24.90
N ARG A 195 14.04 -13.11 25.11
CA ARG A 195 12.80 -12.51 24.57
C ARG A 195 13.06 -11.17 23.89
N VAL A 196 12.45 -10.97 22.72
CA VAL A 196 12.48 -9.69 21.98
C VAL A 196 11.14 -9.45 21.28
N ASN A 197 10.76 -8.18 21.15
CA ASN A 197 9.60 -7.79 20.36
C ASN A 197 10.02 -7.66 18.90
N GLY A 198 9.64 -8.63 18.08
CA GLY A 198 9.80 -8.57 16.62
C GLY A 198 8.76 -7.64 16.00
N LEU A 199 9.18 -6.86 15.01
CA LEU A 199 8.30 -6.00 14.22
C LEU A 199 8.11 -6.63 12.83
N ALA A 200 6.88 -6.83 12.44
CA ALA A 200 6.50 -7.34 11.13
C ALA A 200 5.57 -6.33 10.43
N VAL A 201 5.61 -6.32 9.11
CA VAL A 201 4.69 -5.54 8.28
C VAL A 201 3.76 -6.50 7.56
N LEU A 202 2.46 -6.25 7.65
CA LEU A 202 1.43 -7.07 7.01
C LEU A 202 0.90 -6.39 5.74
N GLY A 203 0.97 -7.13 4.63
CA GLY A 203 0.34 -6.79 3.37
C GLY A 203 0.85 -5.51 2.71
N GLU A 204 0.17 -5.10 1.65
CA GLU A 204 0.47 -3.87 0.89
C GLU A 204 0.12 -2.59 1.66
N SER A 205 -0.73 -2.68 2.67
CA SER A 205 -1.15 -1.57 3.53
C SER A 205 -0.09 -1.11 4.54
N LEU A 206 1.10 -1.71 4.55
CA LEU A 206 2.24 -1.39 5.44
C LEU A 206 1.85 -1.34 6.92
N VAL A 207 0.90 -2.15 7.34
CA VAL A 207 0.45 -2.20 8.73
C VAL A 207 1.48 -2.92 9.59
N GLY A 208 2.02 -2.21 10.58
CA GLY A 208 2.96 -2.79 11.55
C GLY A 208 2.26 -3.73 12.53
N LEU A 209 2.84 -4.91 12.73
CA LEU A 209 2.45 -5.87 13.75
C LEU A 209 3.63 -6.17 14.65
N MET A 210 3.41 -6.15 15.96
CA MET A 210 4.39 -6.58 16.93
C MET A 210 4.16 -8.06 17.27
N LEU A 211 5.22 -8.87 17.19
CA LEU A 211 5.23 -10.28 17.49
C LEU A 211 6.29 -10.57 18.57
N PRO A 212 5.94 -11.24 19.67
CA PRO A 212 6.95 -11.68 20.62
C PRO A 212 7.76 -12.81 19.99
N ILE A 213 9.07 -12.70 20.05
CA ILE A 213 10.02 -13.75 19.69
C ILE A 213 10.66 -14.24 20.98
N VAL A 214 10.55 -15.52 21.24
CA VAL A 214 11.13 -16.17 22.43
C VAL A 214 12.18 -17.15 21.95
N ALA A 215 13.36 -17.11 22.56
CA ALA A 215 14.43 -18.04 22.29
C ALA A 215 14.84 -18.75 23.62
N GLU A 216 14.85 -20.08 23.59
CA GLU A 216 15.25 -20.90 24.72
C GLU A 216 16.37 -21.85 24.31
N VAL A 217 17.33 -22.03 25.20
CA VAL A 217 18.45 -22.96 25.00
C VAL A 217 18.21 -24.20 25.86
N THR A 218 18.16 -25.35 25.20
CA THR A 218 17.99 -26.66 25.86
C THR A 218 19.19 -27.56 25.61
N PRO A 219 19.44 -28.58 26.45
CA PRO A 219 20.40 -29.61 26.11
C PRO A 219 20.03 -30.28 24.78
N SER A 220 21.03 -30.51 23.92
CA SER A 220 20.77 -31.18 22.65
C SER A 220 20.43 -32.65 22.85
N SER A 221 19.50 -33.16 22.10
CA SER A 221 19.20 -34.60 22.05
C SER A 221 20.27 -35.40 21.31
N SER A 222 21.14 -34.74 20.56
CA SER A 222 22.30 -35.31 19.87
C SER A 222 23.60 -34.94 20.57
N LYS A 223 24.51 -35.90 20.79
CA LYS A 223 25.83 -35.63 21.38
C LYS A 223 26.81 -34.94 20.42
N SER A 224 26.49 -34.85 19.16
CA SER A 224 27.41 -34.40 18.11
C SER A 224 27.08 -33.08 17.46
N GLU A 225 25.83 -32.61 17.53
CA GLU A 225 25.43 -31.38 16.81
C GLU A 225 24.18 -30.74 17.43
N GLY A 226 24.33 -29.50 17.92
CA GLY A 226 23.22 -28.65 18.36
C GLY A 226 22.47 -28.08 17.17
N LYS A 227 21.16 -27.96 17.30
CA LYS A 227 20.26 -27.48 16.23
C LYS A 227 19.59 -26.19 16.63
N VAL A 228 19.35 -25.32 15.64
CA VAL A 228 18.41 -24.21 15.80
C VAL A 228 17.06 -24.64 15.25
N ILE A 229 16.06 -24.68 16.11
CA ILE A 229 14.72 -25.16 15.83
C ILE A 229 13.77 -24.00 15.88
N ALA A 230 13.30 -23.57 14.71
CA ALA A 230 12.28 -22.52 14.62
C ALA A 230 10.89 -23.15 14.59
N THR A 231 10.01 -22.68 15.49
CA THR A 231 8.63 -23.16 15.61
C THR A 231 7.64 -22.12 15.08
N GLY A 232 6.47 -22.57 14.63
CA GLY A 232 5.44 -21.74 14.06
C GLY A 232 5.26 -21.93 12.55
N LYS A 233 4.23 -21.30 11.98
CA LYS A 233 3.98 -21.31 10.53
C LYS A 233 4.88 -20.27 9.84
N LEU A 234 6.19 -20.51 9.81
CA LEU A 234 7.16 -19.63 9.17
C LEU A 234 7.10 -19.81 7.65
N GLY A 235 6.99 -18.69 6.92
CA GLY A 235 7.21 -18.67 5.48
C GLY A 235 8.69 -18.90 5.13
N GLN A 236 8.98 -19.08 3.85
CA GLN A 236 10.33 -19.40 3.36
C GLN A 236 11.37 -18.35 3.78
N ILE A 237 11.04 -17.05 3.64
CA ILE A 237 11.94 -15.94 4.02
C ILE A 237 12.32 -15.99 5.51
N ALA A 238 11.35 -16.29 6.39
CA ALA A 238 11.62 -16.37 7.81
C ALA A 238 12.48 -17.59 8.17
N LYS A 239 12.34 -18.71 7.47
CA LYS A 239 13.22 -19.88 7.62
C LYS A 239 14.66 -19.55 7.23
N GLU A 240 14.85 -18.92 6.08
CA GLU A 240 16.17 -18.48 5.63
C GLU A 240 16.81 -17.48 6.61
N ALA A 241 16.01 -16.60 7.22
CA ALA A 241 16.50 -15.69 8.26
C ALA A 241 17.00 -16.44 9.51
N VAL A 242 16.30 -17.49 9.94
CA VAL A 242 16.72 -18.34 11.08
C VAL A 242 18.01 -19.09 10.76
N ASP A 243 18.14 -19.64 9.55
CA ASP A 243 19.37 -20.32 9.09
C ASP A 243 20.56 -19.35 9.07
N ASN A 244 20.38 -18.13 8.59
CA ASN A 244 21.41 -17.09 8.61
C ASN A 244 21.82 -16.69 10.04
N VAL A 245 20.83 -16.51 10.94
CA VAL A 245 21.09 -16.21 12.36
C VAL A 245 21.86 -17.36 13.01
N SER A 246 21.54 -18.60 12.69
CA SER A 246 22.25 -19.80 13.17
C SER A 246 23.73 -19.76 12.78
N ALA A 247 24.04 -19.40 11.54
CA ALA A 247 25.41 -19.27 11.05
C ALA A 247 26.16 -18.12 11.76
N ILE A 248 25.48 -17.00 12.01
CA ILE A 248 26.04 -15.86 12.74
C ILE A 248 26.34 -16.24 14.20
N LEU A 249 25.43 -16.91 14.89
CA LEU A 249 25.62 -17.36 16.25
C LEU A 249 26.85 -18.29 16.35
N LYS A 250 26.97 -19.25 15.45
CA LYS A 250 28.15 -20.14 15.38
C LYS A 250 29.47 -19.37 15.19
N LYS A 251 29.44 -18.24 14.49
CA LYS A 251 30.61 -17.39 14.23
C LYS A 251 31.04 -16.57 15.44
N TYR A 252 30.08 -16.01 16.19
CA TYR A 252 30.36 -15.03 17.25
C TYR A 252 30.45 -15.65 18.64
N GLU A 253 29.85 -16.82 18.89
CA GLU A 253 30.03 -17.55 20.14
C GLU A 253 31.19 -18.54 20.05
N SER A 254 32.25 -18.22 20.76
CA SER A 254 33.40 -19.10 20.96
C SER A 254 33.07 -20.32 21.88
N LYS A 255 31.86 -20.43 22.38
CA LYS A 255 31.40 -21.57 23.20
C LYS A 255 30.83 -22.67 22.30
N ASP A 256 31.18 -23.88 22.60
CA ASP A 256 30.70 -25.06 21.90
C ASP A 256 29.17 -25.20 22.01
N LEU A 257 28.45 -24.81 20.97
CA LEU A 257 27.00 -24.99 20.86
C LEU A 257 26.61 -26.38 20.39
N SER A 258 27.58 -27.27 20.17
CA SER A 258 27.33 -28.61 19.66
C SER A 258 26.44 -29.47 20.56
N GLN A 259 26.39 -29.13 21.85
CA GLN A 259 25.58 -29.85 22.84
C GLN A 259 24.31 -29.14 23.25
N LYS A 260 23.91 -28.09 22.55
CA LYS A 260 22.74 -27.29 22.89
C LYS A 260 21.84 -27.05 21.67
N ASP A 261 20.55 -27.25 21.86
CA ASP A 261 19.52 -26.89 20.91
C ASP A 261 18.96 -25.51 21.27
N ILE A 262 18.75 -24.68 20.27
CA ILE A 262 18.13 -23.32 20.40
C ILE A 262 16.75 -23.38 19.77
N HIS A 263 15.73 -23.19 20.58
CA HIS A 263 14.34 -23.11 20.15
C HIS A 263 13.92 -21.65 20.00
N ILE A 264 13.41 -21.28 18.85
CA ILE A 264 12.93 -19.94 18.56
C ILE A 264 11.46 -20.00 18.16
#